data_d7d3f7b8c9236fba42ed19c385f6d303
#
_entry.id   d7d3f7b8c9236fba42ed19c385f6d303
#
_cell.length_a   1.000
_cell.length_b   1.000
_cell.length_c   1.000
_cell.angle_alpha   90.00
_cell.angle_beta   90.00
_cell.angle_gamma   90.00
#
_symmetry.space_group_name_H-M   'P 1'
#
loop_
_entity.id
_entity.type
_entity.pdbx_description
1 polymer ?
#
loop_
_entity_poly.entity_id
_entity_poly.type
_entity_poly.pdbx_seq_one_letter_code
_entity_poly.pdbx_strand_id
1 'polypeptide(L)'
;MFSRCSGAFALSPSLRASRQALRALRHRLPVFLAGVLLACLTNGLLSSCGDDTQRRFSSFPAFLRLTPVSAAPALRSAVSSPGSWCLVTYDAHRYQLTPLSGGAATSLPRTALEAYGRPQSIAGFIVGTPSVPAFDGTFPVMAYDAVCPVCYNSDNIERRLIAAPGRFEHVSCERCSRLYDLSNGGIPVNAPADGRRSAHLFRYRAAYTPTADVFVVQN
;
A
#
# COMPACT_ATOMS: atom_id res chain seq x y z
N MET A 1 -42.90 20.73 89.66
CA MET A 1 -43.16 19.29 89.43
C MET A 1 -42.85 19.00 87.96
N PHE A 2 -41.65 18.54 87.68
CA PHE A 2 -41.16 18.32 86.34
C PHE A 2 -41.12 16.83 86.05
N SER A 3 -41.89 16.40 85.04
CA SER A 3 -41.81 15.03 84.53
C SER A 3 -40.98 15.00 83.22
N ARG A 4 -39.91 14.19 83.26
CA ARG A 4 -39.03 13.94 82.09
C ARG A 4 -39.64 12.83 81.21
N CYS A 5 -39.91 13.10 79.97
CA CYS A 5 -40.14 12.06 78.94
C CYS A 5 -38.84 11.79 78.17
N SER A 6 -38.27 10.62 78.43
CA SER A 6 -37.16 10.07 77.54
C SER A 6 -37.78 9.32 76.40
N GLY A 7 -37.76 9.90 75.21
CA GLY A 7 -38.13 9.23 73.97
C GLY A 7 -36.91 8.58 73.34
N ALA A 8 -36.83 7.27 73.35
CA ALA A 8 -35.85 6.49 72.63
C ALA A 8 -36.26 6.46 71.16
N PHE A 9 -35.50 7.12 70.27
CA PHE A 9 -35.64 7.03 68.83
C PHE A 9 -35.07 5.71 68.35
N ALA A 10 -35.94 4.75 68.06
CA ALA A 10 -35.56 3.51 67.36
C ALA A 10 -35.37 3.81 65.88
N LEU A 11 -34.16 3.76 65.40
CA LEU A 11 -33.81 3.85 63.98
C LEU A 11 -34.43 2.68 63.19
N SER A 12 -35.22 2.99 62.17
CA SER A 12 -35.93 2.02 61.35
C SER A 12 -34.98 1.04 60.63
N PRO A 13 -35.35 -0.24 60.46
CA PRO A 13 -34.52 -1.28 59.86
C PRO A 13 -34.12 -1.01 58.42
N SER A 14 -34.82 -0.11 57.70
CA SER A 14 -34.52 0.25 56.30
C SER A 14 -33.18 0.96 56.10
N LEU A 15 -32.72 1.72 57.10
CA LEU A 15 -31.44 2.43 57.01
C LEU A 15 -30.19 1.52 57.20
N ARG A 16 -30.37 0.36 57.82
CA ARG A 16 -29.30 -0.62 57.99
C ARG A 16 -29.04 -1.42 56.72
N ALA A 17 -30.09 -1.77 55.95
CA ALA A 17 -29.98 -2.49 54.71
C ALA A 17 -29.29 -1.67 53.60
N SER A 18 -29.54 -0.36 53.55
CA SER A 18 -28.88 0.52 52.54
C SER A 18 -27.40 0.71 52.79
N ARG A 19 -26.96 0.72 54.04
CA ARG A 19 -25.50 0.83 54.36
C ARG A 19 -24.71 -0.44 54.06
N GLN A 20 -25.34 -1.61 54.17
CA GLN A 20 -24.71 -2.88 53.81
C GLN A 20 -24.61 -3.02 52.30
N ALA A 21 -25.62 -2.63 51.53
CA ALA A 21 -25.59 -2.62 50.07
C ALA A 21 -24.48 -1.68 49.53
N LEU A 22 -24.33 -0.49 50.12
CA LEU A 22 -23.29 0.46 49.71
C LEU A 22 -21.88 -0.04 50.04
N ARG A 23 -21.69 -0.77 51.11
CA ARG A 23 -20.38 -1.38 51.42
C ARG A 23 -20.03 -2.52 50.48
N ALA A 24 -20.97 -3.36 50.10
CA ALA A 24 -20.77 -4.44 49.12
C ALA A 24 -20.43 -3.88 47.73
N LEU A 25 -21.05 -2.78 47.33
CA LEU A 25 -20.77 -2.11 46.05
C LEU A 25 -19.36 -1.50 46.00
N ARG A 26 -18.91 -0.93 47.14
CA ARG A 26 -17.59 -0.30 47.27
C ARG A 26 -16.42 -1.29 47.15
N HIS A 27 -16.60 -2.56 47.54
CA HIS A 27 -15.59 -3.60 47.38
C HIS A 27 -15.59 -4.27 45.97
N ARG A 28 -16.72 -4.24 45.25
CA ARG A 28 -16.82 -4.81 43.93
C ARG A 28 -16.41 -3.85 42.82
N LEU A 29 -16.52 -2.54 43.05
CA LEU A 29 -16.18 -1.51 42.05
C LEU A 29 -14.71 -1.56 41.58
N PRO A 30 -13.69 -1.70 42.46
CA PRO A 30 -12.30 -1.78 42.01
C PRO A 30 -11.97 -3.06 41.24
N VAL A 31 -12.65 -4.17 41.53
CA VAL A 31 -12.48 -5.43 40.79
C VAL A 31 -13.05 -5.33 39.38
N PHE A 32 -14.23 -4.68 39.21
CA PHE A 32 -14.81 -4.41 37.89
C PHE A 32 -13.96 -3.45 37.07
N LEU A 33 -13.45 -2.36 37.69
CA LEU A 33 -12.57 -1.41 37.01
C LEU A 33 -11.25 -2.06 36.59
N ALA A 34 -10.65 -2.90 37.43
CA ALA A 34 -9.44 -3.65 37.11
C ALA A 34 -9.68 -4.65 35.94
N GLY A 35 -10.82 -5.32 35.93
CA GLY A 35 -11.20 -6.23 34.85
C GLY A 35 -11.41 -5.53 33.51
N VAL A 36 -12.08 -4.37 33.51
CA VAL A 36 -12.30 -3.55 32.29
C VAL A 36 -10.96 -2.98 31.78
N LEU A 37 -10.08 -2.52 32.70
CA LEU A 37 -8.78 -2.01 32.31
C LEU A 37 -7.88 -3.10 31.71
N LEU A 38 -7.92 -4.32 32.27
CA LEU A 38 -7.18 -5.47 31.74
C LEU A 38 -7.72 -5.90 30.38
N ALA A 39 -9.05 -5.90 30.18
CA ALA A 39 -9.68 -6.20 28.91
C ALA A 39 -9.37 -5.15 27.84
N CYS A 40 -9.27 -3.87 28.17
CA CYS A 40 -8.84 -2.81 27.27
C CYS A 40 -7.37 -2.92 26.87
N LEU A 41 -6.50 -3.31 27.82
CA LEU A 41 -5.08 -3.52 27.55
C LEU A 41 -4.83 -4.73 26.65
N THR A 42 -5.57 -5.83 26.81
CA THR A 42 -5.43 -7.01 25.95
C THR A 42 -5.95 -6.79 24.53
N ASN A 43 -7.02 -6.01 24.35
CA ASN A 43 -7.52 -5.66 23.01
C ASN A 43 -6.61 -4.67 22.28
N GLY A 44 -5.88 -3.80 22.98
CA GLY A 44 -4.92 -2.87 22.38
C GLY A 44 -3.67 -3.54 21.83
N LEU A 45 -3.28 -4.70 22.35
CA LEU A 45 -2.07 -5.42 21.92
C LEU A 45 -2.28 -6.34 20.70
N LEU A 46 -3.53 -6.63 20.33
CA LEU A 46 -3.83 -7.52 19.21
C LEU A 46 -4.04 -6.79 17.87
N SER A 47 -4.03 -5.46 17.84
CA SER A 47 -4.29 -4.67 16.62
C SER A 47 -3.04 -4.39 15.77
N SER A 48 -1.85 -4.92 16.10
CA SER A 48 -0.60 -4.47 15.49
C SER A 48 -0.03 -5.33 14.37
N CYS A 49 -0.66 -6.42 13.95
CA CYS A 49 -0.01 -7.37 13.02
C CYS A 49 -0.69 -7.56 11.66
N GLY A 50 -1.63 -6.73 11.24
CA GLY A 50 -2.41 -6.98 10.03
C GLY A 50 -2.12 -6.11 8.80
N ASP A 51 -1.40 -5.01 8.92
CA ASP A 51 -1.53 -3.92 7.94
C ASP A 51 -0.32 -3.69 7.01
N ASP A 52 0.84 -4.27 7.29
CA ASP A 52 2.05 -3.96 6.50
C ASP A 52 2.08 -4.63 5.12
N THR A 53 1.43 -5.76 4.95
CA THR A 53 1.36 -6.43 3.64
C THR A 53 0.40 -5.75 2.68
N GLN A 54 -0.66 -5.13 3.16
CA GLN A 54 -1.58 -4.37 2.33
C GLN A 54 -1.00 -3.01 1.91
N ARG A 55 -0.18 -2.38 2.75
CA ARG A 55 0.50 -1.12 2.43
C ARG A 55 1.57 -1.25 1.35
N ARG A 56 2.02 -2.46 1.03
CA ARG A 56 3.03 -2.71 0.01
C ARG A 56 2.51 -2.49 -1.42
N PHE A 57 1.21 -2.63 -1.63
CA PHE A 57 0.57 -2.44 -2.92
C PHE A 57 -0.37 -1.24 -2.90
N SER A 58 -0.47 -0.57 -4.03
CA SER A 58 -1.36 0.58 -4.23
C SER A 58 -2.82 0.13 -4.23
N SER A 59 -3.72 0.99 -3.74
CA SER A 59 -5.18 0.81 -3.84
C SER A 59 -5.77 1.35 -5.16
N PHE A 60 -4.97 2.03 -5.98
CA PHE A 60 -5.46 2.53 -7.26
C PHE A 60 -5.75 1.36 -8.21
N PRO A 61 -6.85 1.44 -8.99
CA PRO A 61 -7.17 0.42 -9.97
C PRO A 61 -6.04 0.21 -10.96
N ALA A 62 -5.62 -1.03 -11.13
CA ALA A 62 -4.59 -1.41 -12.10
C ALA A 62 -4.96 -2.73 -12.77
N PHE A 63 -4.90 -2.73 -14.08
CA PHE A 63 -5.05 -3.94 -14.88
C PHE A 63 -4.26 -3.83 -16.18
N LEU A 64 -3.45 -4.84 -16.46
CA LEU A 64 -2.78 -5.01 -17.73
C LEU A 64 -2.65 -6.51 -18.01
N ARG A 65 -2.98 -6.95 -19.20
CA ARG A 65 -2.70 -8.30 -19.68
C ARG A 65 -2.10 -8.23 -21.07
N LEU A 66 -0.90 -8.76 -21.23
CA LEU A 66 -0.19 -8.81 -22.50
C LEU A 66 0.15 -10.26 -22.86
N THR A 67 -0.21 -10.64 -24.09
CA THR A 67 0.05 -11.96 -24.66
C THR A 67 0.07 -11.86 -26.19
N PRO A 68 1.00 -12.48 -26.89
CA PRO A 68 2.21 -13.10 -26.35
C PRO A 68 3.27 -12.06 -25.95
N VAL A 69 3.97 -12.29 -24.83
CA VAL A 69 5.07 -11.43 -24.36
C VAL A 69 6.25 -11.47 -25.33
N SER A 70 6.45 -12.60 -25.99
CA SER A 70 7.50 -12.81 -27.02
C SER A 70 7.39 -11.84 -28.20
N ALA A 71 6.20 -11.31 -28.49
CA ALA A 71 6.02 -10.28 -29.54
C ALA A 71 6.54 -8.90 -29.14
N ALA A 72 6.89 -8.69 -27.85
CA ALA A 72 7.40 -7.44 -27.30
C ALA A 72 8.80 -7.64 -26.70
N PRO A 73 9.90 -7.48 -27.46
CA PRO A 73 11.25 -7.71 -26.95
C PRO A 73 11.59 -6.93 -25.70
N ALA A 74 11.17 -5.65 -25.60
CA ALA A 74 11.38 -4.81 -24.43
C ALA A 74 10.72 -5.39 -23.15
N LEU A 75 9.46 -5.85 -23.28
CA LEU A 75 8.75 -6.47 -22.16
C LEU A 75 9.33 -7.84 -21.81
N ARG A 76 9.64 -8.64 -22.82
CA ARG A 76 10.27 -9.95 -22.61
C ARG A 76 11.57 -9.82 -21.84
N SER A 77 12.42 -8.88 -22.20
CA SER A 77 13.64 -8.59 -21.44
C SER A 77 13.32 -8.17 -20.01
N ALA A 78 12.37 -7.27 -19.83
CA ALA A 78 11.98 -6.76 -18.52
C ALA A 78 11.46 -7.84 -17.56
N VAL A 79 10.75 -8.86 -18.06
CA VAL A 79 10.19 -9.92 -17.20
C VAL A 79 11.09 -11.14 -17.03
N SER A 80 12.18 -11.25 -17.81
CA SER A 80 13.05 -12.45 -17.79
C SER A 80 14.51 -12.15 -17.46
N SER A 81 14.94 -10.90 -17.53
CA SER A 81 16.34 -10.53 -17.32
C SER A 81 16.51 -9.56 -16.16
N PRO A 82 17.26 -9.93 -15.09
CA PRO A 82 17.54 -9.03 -13.99
C PRO A 82 18.16 -7.70 -14.46
N GLY A 83 17.73 -6.60 -13.84
CA GLY A 83 18.15 -5.25 -14.17
C GLY A 83 17.44 -4.64 -15.40
N SER A 84 16.54 -5.37 -16.04
CA SER A 84 15.82 -4.89 -17.22
C SER A 84 14.45 -4.30 -16.85
N TRP A 85 14.15 -3.12 -17.42
CA TRP A 85 12.91 -2.39 -17.16
C TRP A 85 12.29 -1.87 -18.44
N CYS A 86 10.96 -1.85 -18.49
CA CYS A 86 10.16 -1.41 -19.63
C CYS A 86 9.05 -0.47 -19.15
N LEU A 87 8.93 0.66 -19.83
CA LEU A 87 7.77 1.54 -19.71
C LEU A 87 6.69 1.05 -20.67
N VAL A 88 5.51 0.73 -20.16
CA VAL A 88 4.33 0.32 -20.91
C VAL A 88 3.31 1.43 -20.84
N THR A 89 3.02 2.05 -21.97
CA THR A 89 1.95 3.01 -22.14
C THR A 89 0.92 2.49 -23.13
N TYR A 90 -0.28 3.02 -23.12
CA TYR A 90 -1.34 2.57 -24.00
C TYR A 90 -2.31 3.70 -24.34
N ASP A 91 -2.89 3.58 -25.51
CA ASP A 91 -4.00 4.39 -25.97
C ASP A 91 -5.20 3.49 -26.37
N ALA A 92 -6.16 4.01 -27.09
CA ALA A 92 -7.33 3.25 -27.53
C ALA A 92 -6.98 2.07 -28.46
N HIS A 93 -5.85 2.14 -29.17
CA HIS A 93 -5.55 1.22 -30.29
C HIS A 93 -4.25 0.45 -30.12
N ARG A 94 -3.33 0.92 -29.27
CA ARG A 94 -1.96 0.40 -29.20
C ARG A 94 -1.42 0.38 -27.79
N TYR A 95 -0.53 -0.57 -27.55
CA TYR A 95 0.46 -0.54 -26.47
C TYR A 95 1.77 -0.03 -27.04
N GLN A 96 2.44 0.82 -26.28
CA GLN A 96 3.78 1.29 -26.56
C GLN A 96 4.71 0.80 -25.43
N LEU A 97 5.70 -0.01 -25.80
CA LEU A 97 6.63 -0.65 -24.87
C LEU A 97 8.03 -0.10 -25.12
N THR A 98 8.55 0.67 -24.20
CA THR A 98 9.81 1.38 -24.33
C THR A 98 10.81 0.86 -23.29
N PRO A 99 11.97 0.31 -23.69
CA PRO A 99 13.02 -0.08 -22.73
C PRO A 99 13.51 1.15 -21.96
N LEU A 100 13.62 1.08 -20.63
CA LEU A 100 14.19 2.18 -19.83
C LEU A 100 15.69 2.36 -20.00
N SER A 101 16.40 1.32 -20.46
CA SER A 101 17.82 1.38 -20.82
C SER A 101 18.10 2.15 -22.12
N GLY A 102 17.08 2.62 -22.78
CA GLY A 102 17.15 3.18 -24.13
C GLY A 102 16.99 2.11 -25.21
N GLY A 103 16.75 2.56 -26.45
CA GLY A 103 16.52 1.70 -27.59
C GLY A 103 15.17 1.91 -28.24
N ALA A 104 14.87 1.11 -29.28
CA ALA A 104 13.64 1.23 -30.04
C ALA A 104 12.43 0.76 -29.22
N ALA A 105 11.39 1.58 -29.23
CA ALA A 105 10.11 1.20 -28.66
C ALA A 105 9.38 0.19 -29.57
N THR A 106 8.69 -0.77 -28.95
CA THR A 106 7.84 -1.73 -29.65
C THR A 106 6.39 -1.29 -29.54
N SER A 107 5.68 -1.24 -30.64
CA SER A 107 4.24 -0.96 -30.67
C SER A 107 3.47 -2.24 -30.94
N LEU A 108 2.52 -2.59 -30.07
CA LEU A 108 1.61 -3.72 -30.27
C LEU A 108 0.18 -3.22 -30.45
N PRO A 109 -0.58 -3.77 -31.40
CA PRO A 109 -1.99 -3.41 -31.53
C PRO A 109 -2.77 -3.94 -30.32
N ARG A 110 -3.74 -3.14 -29.87
CA ARG A 110 -4.77 -3.62 -28.96
C ARG A 110 -5.83 -4.33 -29.77
N THR A 111 -6.08 -5.57 -29.46
CA THR A 111 -7.08 -6.38 -30.16
C THR A 111 -8.40 -6.42 -29.41
N ALA A 112 -9.51 -6.64 -30.14
CA ALA A 112 -10.83 -6.85 -29.53
C ALA A 112 -10.87 -8.11 -28.62
N LEU A 113 -9.87 -8.99 -28.69
CA LEU A 113 -9.67 -10.15 -27.80
C LEU A 113 -9.23 -9.77 -26.39
N GLU A 114 -9.00 -8.49 -26.08
CA GLU A 114 -8.90 -7.98 -24.70
C GLU A 114 -10.27 -8.02 -24.00
N ALA A 115 -11.05 -9.06 -24.30
CA ALA A 115 -12.34 -9.35 -23.66
C ALA A 115 -12.24 -9.55 -22.13
N TYR A 116 -11.03 -9.68 -21.60
CA TYR A 116 -10.77 -9.87 -20.18
C TYR A 116 -10.53 -8.58 -19.38
N GLY A 117 -10.70 -7.42 -19.99
CA GLY A 117 -10.58 -6.14 -19.31
C GLY A 117 -9.74 -5.13 -20.10
N ARG A 118 -10.09 -3.86 -19.94
CA ARG A 118 -9.30 -2.76 -20.50
C ARG A 118 -8.14 -2.45 -19.58
N PRO A 119 -6.95 -2.09 -20.14
CA PRO A 119 -5.84 -1.68 -19.30
C PRO A 119 -6.24 -0.46 -18.46
N GLN A 120 -5.87 -0.49 -17.19
CA GLN A 120 -6.15 0.56 -16.22
C GLN A 120 -4.87 0.89 -15.45
N SER A 121 -4.51 2.15 -15.43
CA SER A 121 -3.44 2.74 -14.63
C SER A 121 -3.64 4.24 -14.59
N ILE A 122 -2.87 4.95 -13.79
CA ILE A 122 -2.90 6.42 -13.79
C ILE A 122 -2.14 6.95 -15.02
N ALA A 123 -0.87 6.53 -15.23
CA ALA A 123 -0.05 7.07 -16.33
C ALA A 123 0.65 6.00 -17.18
N GLY A 124 0.28 4.73 -17.03
CA GLY A 124 0.95 3.58 -17.61
C GLY A 124 1.68 2.76 -16.55
N PHE A 125 2.52 1.82 -16.99
CA PHE A 125 3.24 0.92 -16.10
C PHE A 125 4.74 0.96 -16.34
N ILE A 126 5.51 0.90 -15.26
CA ILE A 126 6.94 0.58 -15.28
C ILE A 126 7.06 -0.86 -14.79
N VAL A 127 7.51 -1.75 -15.66
CA VAL A 127 7.61 -3.20 -15.41
C VAL A 127 9.05 -3.62 -15.51
N GLY A 128 9.50 -4.47 -14.62
CA GLY A 128 10.85 -5.01 -14.71
C GLY A 128 11.21 -6.01 -13.63
N THR A 129 12.40 -6.53 -13.76
CA THR A 129 13.01 -7.45 -12.81
C THR A 129 14.24 -6.75 -12.21
N PRO A 130 14.30 -6.56 -10.88
CA PRO A 130 15.44 -5.89 -10.25
C PRO A 130 16.73 -6.64 -10.48
N SER A 131 17.86 -5.91 -10.48
CA SER A 131 19.20 -6.51 -10.56
C SER A 131 19.62 -7.20 -9.25
N VAL A 132 19.01 -6.79 -8.13
CA VAL A 132 19.26 -7.36 -6.81
C VAL A 132 18.15 -8.39 -6.50
N PRO A 133 18.50 -9.62 -6.13
CA PRO A 133 17.52 -10.63 -5.78
C PRO A 133 16.79 -10.27 -4.49
N ALA A 134 15.58 -10.80 -4.32
CA ALA A 134 14.88 -10.77 -3.05
C ALA A 134 15.60 -11.62 -2.00
N PHE A 135 15.18 -11.52 -0.73
CA PHE A 135 15.81 -12.21 0.38
C PHE A 135 15.86 -13.75 0.21
N ASP A 136 14.91 -14.31 -0.51
CA ASP A 136 14.83 -15.73 -0.86
C ASP A 136 15.67 -16.12 -2.09
N GLY A 137 16.49 -15.21 -2.62
CA GLY A 137 17.30 -15.41 -3.81
C GLY A 137 16.55 -15.33 -5.13
N THR A 138 15.25 -15.07 -5.13
CA THR A 138 14.45 -14.94 -6.35
C THR A 138 14.55 -13.53 -6.95
N PHE A 139 14.24 -13.42 -8.24
CA PHE A 139 14.13 -12.16 -8.96
C PHE A 139 12.66 -11.91 -9.32
N PRO A 140 11.90 -11.28 -8.43
CA PRO A 140 10.48 -11.06 -8.67
C PRO A 140 10.25 -10.04 -9.77
N VAL A 141 9.30 -10.30 -10.66
CA VAL A 141 8.82 -9.27 -11.58
C VAL A 141 8.04 -8.22 -10.79
N MET A 142 8.39 -6.96 -11.00
CA MET A 142 7.76 -5.82 -10.34
C MET A 142 7.01 -4.95 -11.34
N ALA A 143 5.92 -4.34 -10.89
CA ALA A 143 5.17 -3.34 -11.65
C ALA A 143 4.84 -2.14 -10.78
N TYR A 144 5.08 -0.96 -11.33
CA TYR A 144 4.73 0.32 -10.73
C TYR A 144 3.87 1.14 -11.68
N ASP A 145 3.04 2.05 -11.15
CA ASP A 145 2.47 3.08 -12.00
C ASP A 145 3.55 4.04 -12.49
N ALA A 146 3.44 4.46 -13.72
CA ALA A 146 4.39 5.40 -14.32
C ALA A 146 4.17 6.86 -13.87
N VAL A 147 3.21 7.12 -12.97
CA VAL A 147 2.95 8.46 -12.43
C VAL A 147 3.91 8.82 -11.31
N CYS A 148 4.28 10.09 -11.22
CA CYS A 148 4.98 10.61 -10.04
C CYS A 148 4.03 10.71 -8.84
N PRO A 149 4.21 9.92 -7.77
CA PRO A 149 3.28 9.89 -6.64
C PRO A 149 3.24 11.23 -5.87
N VAL A 150 4.33 11.97 -5.83
CA VAL A 150 4.38 13.28 -5.17
C VAL A 150 3.52 14.30 -5.91
N CYS A 151 3.67 14.42 -7.23
CA CYS A 151 2.86 15.33 -8.03
C CYS A 151 1.38 14.94 -8.03
N TYR A 152 1.11 13.65 -8.06
CA TYR A 152 -0.26 13.13 -8.05
C TYR A 152 -0.95 13.36 -6.70
N ASN A 153 -0.30 13.00 -5.59
CA ASN A 153 -0.89 13.14 -4.26
C ASN A 153 -1.02 14.61 -3.80
N SER A 154 -0.10 15.48 -4.22
CA SER A 154 -0.10 16.87 -3.76
C SER A 154 -0.96 17.79 -4.63
N ASP A 155 -0.90 17.60 -5.93
CA ASP A 155 -1.46 18.56 -6.90
C ASP A 155 -2.53 17.91 -7.80
N ASN A 156 -2.79 16.61 -7.65
CA ASN A 156 -3.62 15.80 -8.55
C ASN A 156 -3.17 15.92 -10.03
N ILE A 157 -1.86 15.98 -10.25
CA ILE A 157 -1.28 16.13 -11.58
C ILE A 157 -0.62 14.82 -12.02
N GLU A 158 -1.11 14.28 -13.12
CA GLU A 158 -0.53 13.12 -13.78
C GLU A 158 0.77 13.51 -14.50
N ARG A 159 1.91 13.33 -13.82
CA ARG A 159 3.23 13.49 -14.42
C ARG A 159 3.89 12.13 -14.55
N ARG A 160 4.13 11.76 -15.81
CA ARG A 160 4.83 10.50 -16.11
C ARG A 160 6.29 10.62 -15.71
N LEU A 161 6.78 9.54 -15.12
CA LEU A 161 8.19 9.35 -14.84
C LEU A 161 8.93 8.99 -16.11
N ILE A 162 10.19 9.40 -16.19
CA ILE A 162 11.11 9.08 -17.28
C ILE A 162 12.32 8.31 -16.71
N ALA A 163 13.04 7.59 -17.56
CA ALA A 163 14.33 7.00 -17.18
C ALA A 163 15.28 8.10 -16.69
N ALA A 164 15.91 7.90 -15.55
CA ALA A 164 16.83 8.89 -14.99
C ALA A 164 18.16 8.86 -15.79
N PRO A 165 18.57 9.99 -16.39
CA PRO A 165 19.80 10.02 -17.18
C PRO A 165 21.03 9.59 -16.37
N GLY A 166 21.81 8.66 -16.91
CA GLY A 166 23.04 8.18 -16.29
C GLY A 166 22.86 7.36 -15.01
N ARG A 167 21.62 7.00 -14.64
CA ARG A 167 21.30 6.18 -13.47
C ARG A 167 20.53 4.94 -13.85
N PHE A 168 21.19 3.83 -13.69
CA PHE A 168 20.62 2.51 -13.96
C PHE A 168 19.48 2.20 -12.95
N GLU A 169 18.39 1.58 -13.40
CA GLU A 169 17.22 1.20 -12.59
C GLU A 169 16.58 2.35 -11.79
N HIS A 170 16.75 3.57 -12.27
CA HIS A 170 16.12 4.73 -11.65
C HIS A 170 15.20 5.46 -12.62
N VAL A 171 14.15 6.05 -12.07
CA VAL A 171 13.24 6.93 -12.80
C VAL A 171 13.13 8.27 -12.09
N SER A 172 12.90 9.31 -12.86
CA SER A 172 12.81 10.67 -12.33
C SER A 172 11.55 11.39 -12.81
N CYS A 173 11.10 12.35 -12.03
CA CYS A 173 10.04 13.27 -12.40
C CYS A 173 10.65 14.59 -12.83
N GLU A 174 10.41 15.02 -14.05
CA GLU A 174 10.90 16.31 -14.57
C GLU A 174 10.33 17.52 -13.84
N ARG A 175 9.13 17.41 -13.23
CA ARG A 175 8.47 18.51 -12.54
C ARG A 175 9.03 18.76 -11.15
N CYS A 176 9.15 17.72 -10.32
CA CYS A 176 9.56 17.84 -8.93
C CYS A 176 10.97 17.31 -8.65
N SER A 177 11.68 16.88 -9.69
CA SER A 177 13.06 16.35 -9.64
C SER A 177 13.23 15.17 -8.68
N ARG A 178 12.12 14.46 -8.36
CA ARG A 178 12.18 13.24 -7.55
C ARG A 178 12.79 12.12 -8.35
N LEU A 179 13.67 11.41 -7.70
CA LEU A 179 14.34 10.23 -8.20
C LEU A 179 13.89 9.01 -7.39
N TYR A 180 13.57 7.93 -8.07
CA TYR A 180 13.08 6.68 -7.47
C TYR A 180 13.93 5.50 -7.89
N ASP A 181 14.23 4.62 -6.95
CA ASP A 181 14.94 3.37 -7.16
C ASP A 181 13.94 2.23 -7.40
N LEU A 182 13.91 1.69 -8.60
CA LEU A 182 13.00 0.63 -9.02
C LEU A 182 13.35 -0.71 -8.37
N SER A 183 14.64 -0.98 -8.18
CA SER A 183 15.11 -2.23 -7.59
C SER A 183 14.85 -2.33 -6.10
N ASN A 184 14.75 -1.18 -5.44
CA ASN A 184 14.50 -1.09 -4.01
C ASN A 184 13.04 -0.66 -3.70
N GLY A 185 12.07 -1.33 -4.34
CA GLY A 185 10.66 -1.13 -4.03
C GLY A 185 10.07 0.23 -4.45
N GLY A 186 10.74 0.98 -5.33
CA GLY A 186 10.27 2.29 -5.78
C GLY A 186 10.39 3.39 -4.73
N ILE A 187 11.36 3.27 -3.82
CA ILE A 187 11.62 4.30 -2.81
C ILE A 187 12.22 5.57 -3.44
N PRO A 188 11.91 6.75 -2.92
CA PRO A 188 12.60 7.97 -3.32
C PRO A 188 14.02 8.00 -2.75
N VAL A 189 15.02 8.29 -3.60
CA VAL A 189 16.45 8.32 -3.22
C VAL A 189 16.99 9.73 -3.00
N ASN A 190 16.21 10.75 -3.29
CA ASN A 190 16.55 12.13 -3.00
C ASN A 190 15.50 12.81 -2.12
N ALA A 191 15.97 13.68 -1.21
CA ALA A 191 15.09 14.48 -0.39
C ALA A 191 14.33 15.51 -1.25
N PRO A 192 13.11 15.90 -0.87
CA PRO A 192 12.38 16.96 -1.54
C PRO A 192 13.03 18.31 -1.28
N ALA A 193 13.31 19.04 -2.35
CA ALA A 193 13.70 20.45 -2.22
C ALA A 193 12.54 21.35 -1.75
N ASP A 194 11.30 20.87 -1.89
CA ASP A 194 10.06 21.63 -1.67
C ASP A 194 9.33 21.25 -0.37
N GLY A 195 9.94 20.47 0.51
CA GLY A 195 9.33 20.03 1.78
C GLY A 195 8.12 19.11 1.66
N ARG A 196 7.74 18.70 0.44
CA ARG A 196 6.63 17.76 0.22
C ARG A 196 6.93 16.41 0.83
N ARG A 197 5.90 15.71 1.29
CA ARG A 197 6.07 14.37 1.86
C ARG A 197 6.64 13.41 0.82
N SER A 198 7.62 12.62 1.25
CA SER A 198 8.14 11.51 0.46
C SER A 198 7.04 10.47 0.25
N ALA A 199 6.92 9.95 -0.96
CA ALA A 199 6.00 8.90 -1.30
C ALA A 199 6.73 7.87 -2.19
N HIS A 200 6.48 6.60 -1.95
CA HIS A 200 6.98 5.51 -2.79
C HIS A 200 6.17 5.44 -4.09
N LEU A 201 6.73 4.83 -5.11
CA LEU A 201 5.97 4.52 -6.32
C LEU A 201 4.76 3.64 -5.99
N PHE A 202 3.66 3.85 -6.71
CA PHE A 202 2.49 3.00 -6.60
C PHE A 202 2.80 1.63 -7.18
N ARG A 203 2.94 0.63 -6.34
CA ARG A 203 3.28 -0.73 -6.71
C ARG A 203 2.04 -1.57 -6.90
N TYR A 204 2.06 -2.45 -7.91
CA TYR A 204 1.00 -3.39 -8.23
C TYR A 204 1.51 -4.85 -8.19
N ARG A 205 0.59 -5.79 -8.13
CA ARG A 205 0.93 -7.21 -8.28
C ARG A 205 1.23 -7.49 -9.75
N ALA A 206 2.33 -8.16 -10.01
CA ALA A 206 2.75 -8.53 -11.36
C ALA A 206 3.10 -10.02 -11.40
N ALA A 207 2.72 -10.68 -12.48
CA ALA A 207 3.05 -12.08 -12.70
C ALA A 207 3.37 -12.31 -14.18
N TYR A 208 4.43 -13.09 -14.44
CA TYR A 208 4.75 -13.59 -15.76
C TYR A 208 4.70 -15.11 -15.74
N THR A 209 3.97 -15.69 -16.68
CA THR A 209 3.86 -17.15 -16.85
C THR A 209 4.53 -17.54 -18.17
N PRO A 210 5.78 -18.02 -18.13
CA PRO A 210 6.56 -18.33 -19.35
C PRO A 210 5.91 -19.38 -20.25
N THR A 211 5.29 -20.40 -19.69
CA THR A 211 4.64 -21.51 -20.42
C THR A 211 3.42 -21.04 -21.23
N ALA A 212 2.71 -20.04 -20.75
CA ALA A 212 1.57 -19.43 -21.43
C ALA A 212 1.93 -18.16 -22.21
N ASP A 213 3.16 -17.68 -22.07
CA ASP A 213 3.67 -16.44 -22.63
C ASP A 213 2.77 -15.22 -22.30
N VAL A 214 2.31 -15.17 -21.04
CA VAL A 214 1.36 -14.16 -20.55
C VAL A 214 1.99 -13.37 -19.41
N PHE A 215 1.86 -12.06 -19.49
CA PHE A 215 2.18 -11.12 -18.42
C PHE A 215 0.91 -10.44 -17.94
N VAL A 216 0.75 -10.34 -16.61
CA VAL A 216 -0.41 -9.72 -15.97
C VAL A 216 0.05 -8.76 -14.89
N VAL A 217 -0.57 -7.57 -14.86
CA VAL A 217 -0.54 -6.65 -13.72
C VAL A 217 -1.96 -6.47 -13.21
N GLN A 218 -2.11 -6.50 -11.90
CA GLN A 218 -3.40 -6.28 -11.25
C GLN A 218 -3.21 -5.69 -9.84
N ASN A 219 -4.29 -5.09 -9.37
CA ASN A 219 -4.38 -4.65 -7.98
C ASN A 219 -5.08 -5.70 -7.13
#